data_049f481c85a53c0e5f5ba757052227e4
#
_entry.id   049f481c85a53c0e5f5ba757052227e4
#
_cell.length_a   1.000
_cell.length_b   1.000
_cell.length_c   1.000
_cell.angle_alpha   90.00
_cell.angle_beta   90.00
_cell.angle_gamma   90.00
#
_symmetry.space_group_name_H-M   'P 1'
#
loop_
_entity.id
_entity.type
_entity.pdbx_description
1 polymer ?
#
loop_
_entity_poly.entity_id
_entity_poly.type
_entity_poly.pdbx_seq_one_letter_code
_entity_poly.pdbx_strand_id
1 'polypeptide(L)'
;MFNKPARIGLPSPDHQDNYYWAVKGSNALTFWIALNSSDKNNGCVHYYDGSHKFGILEHEASFAKGSSQKISDTNFLKKFKTSYPKLEAGDVLIHHSLVVHGSSKNISKNNRRGWTIQFKDKNASYDLEHIKNYEKSLNKQIQLRV
;
A
#
# COMPACT_ATOMS: atom_id res chain seq x y z
N MET A 1 -2.96 10.51 -7.54
CA MET A 1 -1.91 11.29 -6.83
C MET A 1 -2.13 11.18 -5.33
N PHE A 2 -1.07 10.92 -4.57
CA PHE A 2 -1.10 10.84 -3.12
C PHE A 2 -0.39 12.06 -2.52
N ASN A 3 -1.02 12.69 -1.54
CA ASN A 3 -0.41 13.76 -0.78
C ASN A 3 -0.47 13.41 0.71
N LYS A 4 0.69 13.48 1.37
CA LYS A 4 0.81 13.34 2.81
C LYS A 4 1.23 14.72 3.36
N PRO A 5 0.26 15.54 3.82
CA PRO A 5 0.54 16.91 4.24
C PRO A 5 1.56 16.98 5.38
N ALA A 6 2.31 18.09 5.40
CA ALA A 6 3.27 18.38 6.46
C ALA A 6 2.61 18.28 7.85
N ARG A 7 3.29 17.64 8.80
CA ARG A 7 2.90 17.50 10.21
C ARG A 7 1.63 16.70 10.51
N ILE A 8 0.63 16.71 9.61
CA ILE A 8 -0.69 16.09 9.84
C ILE A 8 -0.97 14.88 8.95
N GLY A 9 -0.07 14.56 8.01
CA GLY A 9 -0.23 13.42 7.11
C GLY A 9 -0.26 12.10 7.87
N LEU A 10 -1.41 11.40 7.82
CA LEU A 10 -1.65 10.16 8.55
C LEU A 10 -0.85 8.99 7.96
N PRO A 11 -0.57 7.93 8.73
CA PRO A 11 0.04 6.72 8.21
C PRO A 11 -0.89 6.02 7.20
N SER A 12 -0.29 5.28 6.27
CA SER A 12 -1.01 4.26 5.49
C SER A 12 -0.71 2.90 6.09
N PRO A 13 -1.72 2.14 6.53
CA PRO A 13 -1.53 0.80 7.08
C PRO A 13 -0.78 -0.13 6.12
N ASP A 14 -0.09 -1.11 6.67
CA ASP A 14 0.60 -2.14 5.90
C ASP A 14 -0.39 -3.00 5.16
N HIS A 15 -0.22 -3.12 3.85
CA HIS A 15 -1.13 -3.83 2.95
C HIS A 15 -0.41 -4.36 1.71
N GLN A 16 -1.12 -5.12 0.91
CA GLN A 16 -0.71 -5.55 -0.43
C GLN A 16 -1.67 -4.94 -1.45
N ASP A 17 -1.13 -4.34 -2.52
CA ASP A 17 -1.96 -3.77 -3.59
C ASP A 17 -2.88 -4.82 -4.22
N ASN A 18 -2.38 -6.04 -4.39
CA ASN A 18 -3.16 -7.11 -5.02
C ASN A 18 -4.37 -7.55 -4.18
N TYR A 19 -4.42 -7.22 -2.90
CA TYR A 19 -5.61 -7.46 -2.10
C TYR A 19 -6.82 -6.67 -2.61
N TYR A 20 -6.58 -5.47 -3.12
CA TYR A 20 -7.62 -4.62 -3.73
C TYR A 20 -7.91 -5.00 -5.18
N TRP A 21 -6.91 -5.51 -5.89
CA TRP A 21 -7.02 -5.75 -7.33
C TRP A 21 -7.48 -7.17 -7.67
N ALA A 22 -7.23 -8.12 -6.79
CA ALA A 22 -7.57 -9.53 -6.94
C ALA A 22 -7.09 -10.15 -8.27
N VAL A 23 -5.92 -9.72 -8.77
CA VAL A 23 -5.32 -10.26 -9.99
C VAL A 23 -4.78 -11.65 -9.72
N LYS A 24 -5.28 -12.66 -10.44
CA LYS A 24 -4.77 -14.04 -10.37
C LYS A 24 -3.37 -14.11 -10.97
N GLY A 25 -2.50 -14.96 -10.38
CA GLY A 25 -1.09 -15.03 -10.77
C GLY A 25 -0.28 -13.81 -10.37
N SER A 26 -0.93 -12.74 -9.86
CA SER A 26 -0.32 -11.55 -9.28
C SER A 26 0.65 -10.80 -10.21
N ASN A 27 0.47 -10.93 -11.53
CA ASN A 27 1.28 -10.25 -12.55
C ASN A 27 0.89 -8.77 -12.65
N ALA A 28 1.19 -8.02 -11.60
CA ALA A 28 0.88 -6.61 -11.50
C ALA A 28 1.97 -5.85 -10.73
N LEU A 29 2.22 -4.63 -11.12
CA LEU A 29 3.24 -3.76 -10.56
C LEU A 29 2.67 -2.38 -10.28
N THR A 30 3.19 -1.71 -9.26
CA THR A 30 2.99 -0.28 -9.01
C THR A 30 4.29 0.48 -9.27
N PHE A 31 4.20 1.54 -10.04
CA PHE A 31 5.22 2.58 -10.18
C PHE A 31 4.82 3.72 -9.27
N TRP A 32 5.62 3.99 -8.26
CA TRP A 32 5.42 5.11 -7.35
C TRP A 32 6.46 6.19 -7.62
N ILE A 33 6.03 7.31 -8.18
CA ILE A 33 6.87 8.41 -8.65
C ILE A 33 6.91 9.49 -7.57
N ALA A 34 8.10 9.85 -7.10
CA ALA A 34 8.28 10.91 -6.13
C ALA A 34 8.15 12.29 -6.80
N LEU A 35 7.17 13.09 -6.39
CA LEU A 35 6.99 14.46 -6.90
C LEU A 35 7.77 15.50 -6.07
N ASN A 36 8.32 15.09 -4.94
CA ASN A 36 9.26 15.81 -4.10
C ASN A 36 10.02 14.79 -3.25
N SER A 37 11.06 15.22 -2.53
CA SER A 37 11.85 14.30 -1.69
C SER A 37 10.99 13.51 -0.71
N SER A 38 11.35 12.27 -0.48
CA SER A 38 10.61 11.32 0.36
C SER A 38 11.60 10.57 1.26
N ASP A 39 11.41 10.66 2.57
CA ASP A 39 12.23 10.00 3.60
C ASP A 39 11.38 9.56 4.80
N LYS A 40 12.02 8.99 5.82
CA LYS A 40 11.34 8.54 7.04
C LYS A 40 10.58 9.66 7.76
N ASN A 41 11.09 10.90 7.74
CA ASN A 41 10.50 12.02 8.49
C ASN A 41 9.21 12.50 7.84
N ASN A 42 9.14 12.47 6.50
CA ASN A 42 7.92 12.87 5.79
C ASN A 42 7.00 11.70 5.42
N GLY A 43 7.29 10.50 5.94
CA GLY A 43 6.45 9.32 5.78
C GLY A 43 6.61 8.67 4.41
N CYS A 44 7.86 8.36 4.01
CA CYS A 44 8.13 7.58 2.80
C CYS A 44 7.42 6.21 2.83
N VAL A 45 7.28 5.62 1.67
CA VAL A 45 6.85 4.22 1.58
C VAL A 45 7.91 3.34 2.21
N HIS A 46 7.49 2.35 2.98
CA HIS A 46 8.36 1.28 3.47
C HIS A 46 7.87 -0.08 2.95
N TYR A 47 8.79 -1.01 2.86
CA TYR A 47 8.56 -2.34 2.32
C TYR A 47 9.05 -3.41 3.30
N TYR A 48 8.33 -4.53 3.33
CA TYR A 48 8.76 -5.76 3.99
C TYR A 48 9.44 -6.66 2.96
N ASP A 49 10.78 -6.66 2.98
CA ASP A 49 11.62 -7.25 1.93
C ASP A 49 11.34 -8.74 1.76
N GLY A 50 10.95 -9.15 0.55
CA GLY A 50 10.66 -10.54 0.22
C GLY A 50 9.26 -11.03 0.59
N SER A 51 8.40 -10.20 1.20
CA SER A 51 7.05 -10.60 1.61
C SER A 51 6.15 -11.05 0.44
N HIS A 52 6.41 -10.56 -0.78
CA HIS A 52 5.68 -10.97 -1.99
C HIS A 52 5.77 -12.48 -2.30
N LYS A 53 6.79 -13.18 -1.77
CA LYS A 53 6.99 -14.63 -1.98
C LYS A 53 5.96 -15.49 -1.25
N PHE A 54 5.20 -14.92 -0.35
CA PHE A 54 4.21 -15.63 0.46
C PHE A 54 2.77 -15.51 -0.07
N GLY A 55 2.61 -14.98 -1.28
CA GLY A 55 1.29 -14.81 -1.88
C GLY A 55 0.47 -13.71 -1.23
N ILE A 56 -0.86 -13.79 -1.36
CA ILE A 56 -1.80 -12.92 -0.67
C ILE A 56 -1.84 -13.32 0.81
N LEU A 57 -1.53 -12.38 1.67
CA LEU A 57 -1.68 -12.51 3.12
C LEU A 57 -3.10 -12.13 3.55
N GLU A 58 -3.50 -12.56 4.73
CA GLU A 58 -4.78 -12.18 5.30
C GLU A 58 -4.82 -10.69 5.68
N HIS A 59 -5.93 -10.05 5.35
CA HIS A 59 -6.19 -8.64 5.68
C HIS A 59 -7.47 -8.51 6.50
N GLU A 60 -7.52 -7.43 7.25
CA GLU A 60 -8.70 -7.00 8.00
C GLU A 60 -9.03 -5.53 7.73
N ALA A 61 -10.21 -5.10 8.15
CA ALA A 61 -10.66 -3.72 8.00
C ALA A 61 -9.75 -2.76 8.78
N SER A 62 -9.20 -1.75 8.09
CA SER A 62 -8.30 -0.77 8.70
C SER A 62 -9.02 0.45 9.25
N PHE A 63 -10.18 0.81 8.70
CA PHE A 63 -10.90 2.07 8.91
C PHE A 63 -10.09 3.35 8.58
N ALA A 64 -8.88 3.21 8.06
CA ALA A 64 -8.05 4.35 7.66
C ALA A 64 -8.58 4.99 6.37
N LYS A 65 -8.51 6.32 6.30
CA LYS A 65 -8.85 7.06 5.07
C LYS A 65 -7.85 6.71 3.95
N GLY A 66 -8.35 6.27 2.80
CA GLY A 66 -7.54 5.95 1.62
C GLY A 66 -6.87 4.56 1.64
N SER A 67 -7.04 3.78 2.71
CA SER A 67 -6.57 2.39 2.79
C SER A 67 -7.54 1.60 3.66
N SER A 68 -8.51 0.94 3.04
CA SER A 68 -9.60 0.25 3.73
C SER A 68 -9.21 -1.09 4.35
N GLN A 69 -8.02 -1.60 4.04
CA GLN A 69 -7.54 -2.89 4.51
C GLN A 69 -6.12 -2.77 5.08
N LYS A 70 -5.77 -3.66 5.99
CA LYS A 70 -4.42 -3.82 6.55
C LYS A 70 -4.12 -5.29 6.79
N ILE A 71 -2.85 -5.65 6.84
CA ILE A 71 -2.41 -6.99 7.23
C ILE A 71 -2.92 -7.31 8.63
N SER A 72 -3.59 -8.46 8.80
CA SER A 72 -4.13 -8.91 10.08
C SER A 72 -3.04 -9.43 11.04
N ASP A 73 -2.13 -10.27 10.55
CA ASP A 73 -1.00 -10.81 11.34
C ASP A 73 0.26 -9.93 11.24
N THR A 74 0.34 -8.94 12.10
CA THR A 74 1.54 -8.08 12.19
C THR A 74 2.76 -8.79 12.79
N ASN A 75 2.57 -9.91 13.52
CA ASN A 75 3.70 -10.70 14.03
C ASN A 75 4.41 -11.42 12.90
N PHE A 76 3.69 -11.87 11.89
CA PHE A 76 4.28 -12.45 10.69
C PHE A 76 5.23 -11.45 10.01
N LEU A 77 4.90 -10.17 9.99
CA LEU A 77 5.72 -9.14 9.36
C LEU A 77 7.09 -8.94 10.05
N LYS A 78 7.21 -9.26 11.33
CA LYS A 78 8.49 -9.16 12.08
C LYS A 78 9.61 -10.06 11.54
N LYS A 79 9.28 -11.05 10.69
CA LYS A 79 10.25 -11.94 10.05
C LYS A 79 11.02 -11.26 8.92
N PHE A 80 10.52 -10.14 8.42
CA PHE A 80 11.10 -9.45 7.27
C PHE A 80 11.91 -8.23 7.70
N LYS A 81 13.00 -7.99 6.99
CA LYS A 81 13.67 -6.71 7.05
C LYS A 81 12.74 -5.63 6.48
N THR A 82 12.62 -4.51 7.18
CA THR A 82 11.87 -3.36 6.68
C THR A 82 12.80 -2.36 6.03
N SER A 83 12.56 -2.06 4.75
CA SER A 83 13.32 -1.08 3.97
C SER A 83 12.57 0.24 3.84
N TYR A 84 13.30 1.35 3.91
CA TYR A 84 12.79 2.71 3.84
C TYR A 84 13.55 3.48 2.74
N PRO A 85 13.17 3.35 1.46
CA PRO A 85 13.83 4.06 0.38
C PRO A 85 13.77 5.57 0.58
N LYS A 86 14.92 6.23 0.47
CA LYS A 86 15.00 7.69 0.39
C LYS A 86 15.00 8.07 -1.08
N LEU A 87 14.15 9.02 -1.46
CA LEU A 87 13.95 9.43 -2.84
C LEU A 87 14.08 10.93 -2.97
N GLU A 88 14.58 11.35 -4.12
CA GLU A 88 14.48 12.73 -4.59
C GLU A 88 13.33 12.91 -5.59
N ALA A 89 12.96 14.13 -5.91
CA ALA A 89 11.93 14.40 -6.91
C ALA A 89 12.32 13.82 -8.28
N GLY A 90 11.43 13.04 -8.89
CA GLY A 90 11.64 12.32 -10.14
C GLY A 90 12.05 10.87 -9.98
N ASP A 91 12.51 10.44 -8.81
CA ASP A 91 12.80 9.03 -8.57
C ASP A 91 11.53 8.18 -8.60
N VAL A 92 11.70 6.91 -8.96
CA VAL A 92 10.59 5.95 -9.09
C VAL A 92 10.89 4.68 -8.30
N LEU A 93 9.96 4.28 -7.44
CA LEU A 93 9.93 2.93 -6.89
C LEU A 93 9.03 2.05 -7.76
N ILE A 94 9.53 0.87 -8.08
CA ILE A 94 8.74 -0.15 -8.76
C ILE A 94 8.57 -1.32 -7.80
N HIS A 95 7.34 -1.68 -7.50
CA HIS A 95 7.10 -2.80 -6.60
C HIS A 95 6.01 -3.74 -7.11
N HIS A 96 6.18 -5.01 -6.75
CA HIS A 96 5.25 -6.09 -7.06
C HIS A 96 3.96 -5.91 -6.25
N SER A 97 2.81 -6.23 -6.83
CA SER A 97 1.49 -6.09 -6.19
C SER A 97 1.31 -6.89 -4.90
N LEU A 98 2.12 -7.93 -4.69
CA LEU A 98 2.11 -8.76 -3.46
C LEU A 98 3.10 -8.31 -2.40
N VAL A 99 3.98 -7.32 -2.64
CA VAL A 99 4.87 -6.87 -1.57
C VAL A 99 4.06 -6.11 -0.52
N VAL A 100 4.24 -6.50 0.74
CA VAL A 100 3.65 -5.74 1.85
C VAL A 100 4.37 -4.42 1.98
N HIS A 101 3.61 -3.34 2.01
CA HIS A 101 4.13 -2.00 2.15
C HIS A 101 3.15 -1.10 2.89
N GLY A 102 3.66 0.01 3.36
CA GLY A 102 2.88 1.02 4.06
C GLY A 102 3.62 2.34 4.12
N SER A 103 3.19 3.25 4.97
CA SER A 103 3.96 4.48 5.22
C SER A 103 3.61 5.07 6.58
N SER A 104 4.62 5.58 7.28
CA SER A 104 4.45 6.26 8.57
C SER A 104 3.76 7.62 8.41
N LYS A 105 3.36 8.23 9.52
CA LYS A 105 2.87 9.63 9.53
C LYS A 105 3.97 10.59 9.05
N ASN A 106 3.56 11.71 8.48
CA ASN A 106 4.46 12.79 8.15
C ASN A 106 4.64 13.72 9.37
N ILE A 107 5.83 13.71 9.96
CA ILE A 107 6.19 14.57 11.10
C ILE A 107 7.03 15.78 10.66
N SER A 108 7.37 15.86 9.37
CA SER A 108 8.20 16.93 8.82
C SER A 108 7.41 18.21 8.54
N LYS A 109 8.13 19.27 8.20
CA LYS A 109 7.56 20.54 7.76
C LYS A 109 7.18 20.56 6.27
N ASN A 110 7.47 19.50 5.52
CA ASN A 110 7.30 19.41 4.07
C ASN A 110 6.20 18.39 3.72
N ASN A 111 5.42 18.69 2.69
CA ASN A 111 4.50 17.72 2.12
C ASN A 111 5.28 16.58 1.44
N ARG A 112 4.76 15.35 1.47
CA ARG A 112 5.23 14.25 0.66
C ARG A 112 4.18 13.92 -0.39
N ARG A 113 4.51 14.18 -1.64
CA ARG A 113 3.64 13.93 -2.80
C ARG A 113 4.21 12.82 -3.65
N GLY A 114 3.35 11.94 -4.10
CA GLY A 114 3.69 10.87 -5.03
C GLY A 114 2.58 10.64 -6.02
N TRP A 115 2.95 10.14 -7.17
CA TRP A 115 2.00 9.70 -8.18
C TRP A 115 2.22 8.22 -8.45
N THR A 116 1.13 7.46 -8.60
CA THR A 116 1.21 6.02 -8.91
C THR A 116 0.60 5.72 -10.26
N ILE A 117 1.28 4.82 -10.97
CA ILE A 117 0.78 4.18 -12.20
C ILE A 117 0.81 2.67 -11.94
N GLN A 118 -0.27 2.00 -12.27
CA GLN A 118 -0.45 0.58 -12.06
C GLN A 118 -0.42 -0.15 -13.40
N PHE A 119 0.35 -1.23 -13.45
CA PHE A 119 0.44 -2.09 -14.61
C PHE A 119 -0.03 -3.49 -14.24
N LYS A 120 -0.82 -4.08 -15.12
CA LYS A 120 -1.29 -5.46 -15.03
C LYS A 120 -1.03 -6.15 -16.35
N ASP A 121 -0.82 -7.47 -16.31
CA ASP A 121 -0.75 -8.26 -17.54
C ASP A 121 -2.01 -8.05 -18.38
N LYS A 122 -1.85 -7.93 -19.69
CA LYS A 122 -2.98 -7.73 -20.63
C LYS A 122 -4.00 -8.87 -20.60
N ASN A 123 -3.55 -10.08 -20.21
CA ASN A 123 -4.38 -11.27 -20.07
C ASN A 123 -4.76 -11.53 -18.61
N ALA A 124 -4.65 -10.53 -17.71
CA ALA A 124 -4.96 -10.70 -16.30
C ALA A 124 -6.39 -11.20 -16.12
N SER A 125 -6.54 -12.26 -15.34
CA SER A 125 -7.82 -12.72 -14.82
C SER A 125 -7.95 -12.33 -13.35
N TYR A 126 -9.18 -12.36 -12.83
CA TYR A 126 -9.47 -11.85 -11.50
C TYR A 126 -10.14 -12.91 -10.62
N ASP A 127 -9.88 -12.85 -9.34
CA ASP A 127 -10.59 -13.64 -8.33
C ASP A 127 -11.89 -12.94 -7.96
N LEU A 128 -12.99 -13.36 -8.58
CA LEU A 128 -14.30 -12.75 -8.39
C LEU A 128 -14.87 -13.00 -6.98
N GLU A 129 -14.51 -14.10 -6.34
CA GLU A 129 -14.92 -14.38 -4.96
C GLU A 129 -14.22 -13.42 -3.99
N HIS A 130 -12.92 -13.25 -4.15
CA HIS A 130 -12.15 -12.27 -3.38
C HIS A 130 -12.70 -10.85 -3.54
N ILE A 131 -13.02 -10.43 -4.77
CA ILE A 131 -13.63 -9.11 -5.04
C ILE A 131 -14.94 -8.95 -4.24
N LYS A 132 -15.84 -9.92 -4.30
CA LYS A 132 -17.11 -9.87 -3.56
C LYS A 132 -16.92 -9.77 -2.05
N ASN A 133 -15.93 -10.49 -1.51
CA ASN A 133 -15.64 -10.45 -0.08
C ASN A 133 -15.03 -9.11 0.34
N TYR A 134 -14.15 -8.55 -0.48
CA TYR A 134 -13.60 -7.21 -0.27
C TYR A 134 -14.70 -6.13 -0.31
N GLU A 135 -15.59 -6.17 -1.29
CA GLU A 135 -16.71 -5.22 -1.42
C GLU A 135 -17.65 -5.28 -0.21
N LYS A 136 -17.97 -6.47 0.30
CA LYS A 136 -18.75 -6.63 1.54
C LYS A 136 -18.05 -5.96 2.73
N SER A 137 -16.75 -6.18 2.89
CA SER A 137 -15.96 -5.57 3.95
C SER A 137 -15.94 -4.04 3.84
N LEU A 138 -15.75 -3.52 2.62
CA LEU A 138 -15.74 -2.09 2.35
C LEU A 138 -17.08 -1.43 2.66
N ASN A 139 -18.20 -2.02 2.20
CA ASN A 139 -19.55 -1.51 2.45
C ASN A 139 -19.86 -1.46 3.96
N LYS A 140 -19.49 -2.49 4.72
CA LYS A 140 -19.61 -2.49 6.17
C LYS A 140 -18.83 -1.35 6.82
N GLN A 141 -17.60 -1.10 6.38
CA GLN A 141 -16.78 0.00 6.89
C GLN A 141 -17.38 1.37 6.58
N ILE A 142 -17.98 1.54 5.38
CA ILE A 142 -18.65 2.79 4.98
C ILE A 142 -19.84 3.06 5.91
N GLN A 143 -20.67 2.05 6.17
CA GLN A 143 -21.83 2.18 7.07
C GLN A 143 -21.43 2.54 8.52
N LEU A 144 -20.28 2.07 8.98
CA LEU A 144 -19.78 2.35 10.33
C LEU A 144 -19.08 3.72 10.47
N ARG A 145 -18.87 4.44 9.37
CA ARG A 145 -18.24 5.78 9.36
C ARG A 145 -19.25 6.92 9.40
N VAL A 146 -20.54 6.61 9.40
CA VAL A 146 -21.65 7.59 9.43
C VAL A 146 -21.94 8.01 10.86
#